data_e4e051bfc4b914e73ed8fb18e6d02b1c
#
_entry.id   e4e051bfc4b914e73ed8fb18e6d02b1c
#
_cell.length_a   1.000
_cell.length_b   1.000
_cell.length_c   1.000
_cell.angle_alpha   90.00
_cell.angle_beta   90.00
_cell.angle_gamma   90.00
#
_symmetry.space_group_name_H-M   'P 1'
#
loop_
_entity.id
_entity.type
_entity.pdbx_description
1 polymer ?
#
loop_
_entity_poly.entity_id
_entity_poly.type
_entity_poly.pdbx_seq_one_letter_code
_entity_poly.pdbx_strand_id
1 'polypeptide(L)'
;MDIKEEIKNSIRLSEVIGKNISLKRRDKSNYIALCPFHKEKTPSFNVSDDKGFFHCFGCGKNGDIFTYVMEMENVTFVDALKKLADQAGINYNYDTFSENPKLKNQLHLLKRVSDSYVQNLNAPIGEKVRNYLYERGINKSIIQNFRIGYSGNLKSNDYLVLRLKEEGFSISDMIEIGLVKENQNKKHTFYFQQRLMIPILNNSGKVIAFGGRLIGEGNPKYLNSPETFLFHKSKQLFGVINAKKYLNNKRLVVCEGYMDVISLTSHGYPAVASLGTALTENQIENIFNISDEAFLVFDGDNAGQNATLRVFEKYLPKLKLNKKLKFVFLPDRLDPEEFINKNGLNEFEKILDGAMGALDMIWMQGLKKIKEHDPESHALFWDYLRSKVNLIENINIKQAFRDEIEKRIKLFRKKNSNPFNKSNNLEVFNYNLFSIKRNLPKTGIEIK
;
A
#
# COMPACT_ATOMS: atom_id res chain seq x y z
N MET A 1 -30.36 23.15 -0.29
CA MET A 1 -30.00 22.45 0.97
C MET A 1 -28.76 21.63 0.68
N ASP A 2 -27.76 21.59 1.56
CA ASP A 2 -26.56 20.76 1.32
C ASP A 2 -27.00 19.28 1.37
N ILE A 3 -26.67 18.50 0.36
CA ILE A 3 -27.02 17.07 0.29
C ILE A 3 -26.63 16.30 1.53
N LYS A 4 -25.50 16.70 2.18
CA LYS A 4 -25.06 16.08 3.43
C LYS A 4 -26.14 16.22 4.53
N GLU A 5 -26.70 17.41 4.65
CA GLU A 5 -27.74 17.67 5.62
C GLU A 5 -29.03 16.94 5.23
N GLU A 6 -29.34 16.86 3.94
CA GLU A 6 -30.50 16.13 3.45
C GLU A 6 -30.39 14.63 3.75
N ILE A 7 -29.21 14.01 3.53
CA ILE A 7 -28.95 12.63 3.88
C ILE A 7 -29.01 12.41 5.39
N LYS A 8 -28.38 13.29 6.20
CA LYS A 8 -28.42 13.20 7.67
C LYS A 8 -29.85 13.31 8.24
N ASN A 9 -30.69 14.07 7.58
CA ASN A 9 -32.08 14.20 7.99
C ASN A 9 -32.97 13.04 7.53
N SER A 10 -32.54 12.31 6.47
CA SER A 10 -33.32 11.22 5.87
C SER A 10 -33.01 9.86 6.44
N ILE A 11 -31.79 9.65 6.94
CA ILE A 11 -31.32 8.34 7.46
C ILE A 11 -30.73 8.52 8.86
N ARG A 12 -31.18 7.70 9.81
CA ARG A 12 -30.62 7.70 11.16
C ARG A 12 -29.27 7.02 11.18
N LEU A 13 -28.34 7.58 11.96
CA LEU A 13 -27.01 7.00 12.14
C LEU A 13 -27.08 5.57 12.70
N SER A 14 -28.00 5.33 13.65
CA SER A 14 -28.23 4.00 14.22
C SER A 14 -28.72 2.96 13.20
N GLU A 15 -29.47 3.36 12.17
CA GLU A 15 -29.92 2.45 11.11
C GLU A 15 -28.77 2.00 10.22
N VAL A 16 -27.83 2.90 9.92
CA VAL A 16 -26.66 2.56 9.12
C VAL A 16 -25.68 1.67 9.89
N ILE A 17 -25.42 2.04 11.14
CA ILE A 17 -24.52 1.29 12.03
C ILE A 17 -25.10 -0.09 12.36
N GLY A 18 -26.40 -0.17 12.61
CA GLY A 18 -27.11 -1.39 12.97
C GLY A 18 -27.10 -2.49 11.90
N LYS A 19 -26.79 -2.15 10.63
CA LYS A 19 -26.58 -3.15 9.57
C LYS A 19 -25.34 -4.01 9.79
N ASN A 20 -24.33 -3.46 10.48
CA ASN A 20 -23.03 -4.10 10.65
C ASN A 20 -22.79 -4.63 12.07
N ILE A 21 -23.37 -3.98 13.08
CA ILE A 21 -23.18 -4.33 14.49
C ILE A 21 -24.50 -4.31 15.28
N SER A 22 -24.58 -5.13 16.32
CA SER A 22 -25.76 -5.16 17.19
C SER A 22 -25.74 -3.96 18.15
N LEU A 23 -26.67 -3.04 17.99
CA LEU A 23 -26.85 -1.87 18.84
C LEU A 23 -27.81 -2.18 20.00
N LYS A 24 -27.39 -1.90 21.24
CA LYS A 24 -28.27 -1.92 22.42
C LYS A 24 -28.75 -0.51 22.69
N ARG A 25 -30.07 -0.32 22.74
CA ARG A 25 -30.70 0.97 23.02
C ARG A 25 -30.45 1.36 24.49
N ARG A 26 -30.03 2.59 24.75
CA ARG A 26 -29.90 3.17 26.10
C ARG A 26 -31.06 4.07 26.45
N ASP A 27 -31.49 4.90 25.47
CA ASP A 27 -32.63 5.79 25.62
C ASP A 27 -33.33 6.02 24.25
N LYS A 28 -34.09 7.14 24.08
CA LYS A 28 -34.86 7.40 22.84
C LYS A 28 -34.02 7.49 21.58
N SER A 29 -32.80 8.03 21.67
CA SER A 29 -31.96 8.36 20.52
C SER A 29 -30.49 7.91 20.69
N ASN A 30 -30.13 7.29 21.83
CA ASN A 30 -28.79 6.87 22.12
C ASN A 30 -28.67 5.35 22.21
N TYR A 31 -27.59 4.82 21.65
CA TYR A 31 -27.29 3.40 21.58
C TYR A 31 -25.84 3.15 22.02
N ILE A 32 -25.58 1.91 22.45
CA ILE A 32 -24.25 1.42 22.80
C ILE A 32 -23.99 0.06 22.16
N ALA A 33 -22.76 -0.17 21.74
CA ALA A 33 -22.32 -1.43 21.15
C ALA A 33 -20.85 -1.74 21.47
N LEU A 34 -20.41 -2.93 21.12
CA LEU A 34 -18.98 -3.22 20.95
C LEU A 34 -18.47 -2.47 19.73
N CYS A 35 -17.29 -1.87 19.84
CA CYS A 35 -16.71 -1.06 18.78
C CYS A 35 -16.35 -1.91 17.54
N PRO A 36 -16.75 -1.50 16.33
CA PRO A 36 -16.36 -2.20 15.11
C PRO A 36 -14.91 -1.92 14.70
N PHE A 37 -14.25 -0.92 15.28
CA PHE A 37 -12.93 -0.43 14.88
C PHE A 37 -11.80 -0.99 15.76
N HIS A 38 -12.10 -1.60 16.92
CA HIS A 38 -11.12 -2.27 17.78
C HIS A 38 -11.77 -3.41 18.56
N LYS A 39 -10.97 -4.37 19.03
CA LYS A 39 -11.46 -5.51 19.81
C LYS A 39 -11.66 -5.10 21.26
N GLU A 40 -12.86 -5.32 21.78
CA GLU A 40 -13.20 -5.08 23.19
C GLU A 40 -14.22 -6.12 23.69
N LYS A 41 -14.27 -6.31 25.01
CA LYS A 41 -15.25 -7.21 25.65
C LYS A 41 -16.44 -6.45 26.27
N THR A 42 -16.24 -5.18 26.59
CA THR A 42 -17.25 -4.31 27.21
C THR A 42 -17.63 -3.22 26.22
N PRO A 43 -18.92 -2.96 25.98
CA PRO A 43 -19.37 -1.96 25.04
C PRO A 43 -18.86 -0.56 25.39
N SER A 44 -18.13 0.09 24.47
CA SER A 44 -17.62 1.46 24.61
C SER A 44 -18.01 2.37 23.43
N PHE A 45 -18.66 1.81 22.41
CA PHE A 45 -19.05 2.53 21.21
C PHE A 45 -20.46 3.13 21.38
N ASN A 46 -20.54 4.44 21.50
CA ASN A 46 -21.79 5.17 21.69
C ASN A 46 -22.22 5.82 20.38
N VAL A 47 -23.53 5.75 20.09
CA VAL A 47 -24.15 6.30 18.91
C VAL A 47 -25.33 7.19 19.35
N SER A 48 -25.42 8.41 18.84
CA SER A 48 -26.50 9.36 19.11
C SER A 48 -27.14 9.82 17.82
N ASP A 49 -28.40 9.45 17.62
CA ASP A 49 -29.18 9.88 16.44
C ASP A 49 -29.46 11.37 16.47
N ASP A 50 -29.80 11.93 17.64
CA ASP A 50 -30.10 13.38 17.77
C ASP A 50 -28.88 14.25 17.43
N LYS A 51 -27.69 13.78 17.77
CA LYS A 51 -26.42 14.47 17.45
C LYS A 51 -25.87 14.09 16.07
N GLY A 52 -26.41 13.04 15.44
CA GLY A 52 -25.87 12.46 14.20
C GLY A 52 -24.41 12.03 14.33
N PHE A 53 -23.98 11.56 15.52
CA PHE A 53 -22.58 11.39 15.87
C PHE A 53 -22.34 10.11 16.68
N PHE A 54 -21.21 9.42 16.37
CA PHE A 54 -20.73 8.31 17.19
C PHE A 54 -19.39 8.62 17.86
N HIS A 55 -19.17 8.01 19.00
CA HIS A 55 -17.88 8.10 19.71
C HIS A 55 -17.57 6.79 20.44
N CYS A 56 -16.37 6.29 20.24
CA CYS A 56 -15.85 5.14 20.98
C CYS A 56 -14.94 5.62 22.12
N PHE A 57 -15.32 5.36 23.36
CA PHE A 57 -14.52 5.71 24.53
C PHE A 57 -13.31 4.78 24.75
N GLY A 58 -13.24 3.64 24.01
CA GLY A 58 -12.10 2.72 24.08
C GLY A 58 -10.93 3.12 23.16
N CYS A 59 -11.21 3.42 21.88
CA CYS A 59 -10.17 3.75 20.90
C CYS A 59 -10.17 5.22 20.44
N GLY A 60 -11.09 6.05 20.95
CA GLY A 60 -11.19 7.47 20.59
C GLY A 60 -11.79 7.76 19.21
N LYS A 61 -12.10 6.73 18.39
CA LYS A 61 -12.72 6.95 17.08
C LYS A 61 -14.10 7.60 17.24
N ASN A 62 -14.34 8.59 16.38
CA ASN A 62 -15.57 9.36 16.41
C ASN A 62 -15.89 9.92 15.02
N GLY A 63 -17.15 10.30 14.78
CA GLY A 63 -17.56 10.89 13.52
C GLY A 63 -19.06 10.82 13.28
N ASP A 64 -19.45 11.25 12.09
CA ASP A 64 -20.83 11.20 11.59
C ASP A 64 -21.10 9.97 10.71
N ILE A 65 -22.26 9.92 10.07
CA ILE A 65 -22.70 8.83 9.20
C ILE A 65 -21.74 8.61 8.02
N PHE A 66 -21.17 9.68 7.46
CA PHE A 66 -20.21 9.56 6.35
C PHE A 66 -18.88 9.00 6.84
N THR A 67 -18.38 9.51 7.96
CA THR A 67 -17.16 9.00 8.60
C THR A 67 -17.28 7.51 8.91
N TYR A 68 -18.44 7.08 9.43
CA TYR A 68 -18.68 5.67 9.71
C TYR A 68 -18.60 4.80 8.46
N VAL A 69 -19.29 5.16 7.38
CA VAL A 69 -19.28 4.40 6.11
C VAL A 69 -17.89 4.39 5.48
N MET A 70 -17.21 5.54 5.48
CA MET A 70 -15.85 5.64 4.96
C MET A 70 -14.87 4.70 5.68
N GLU A 71 -14.92 4.65 7.01
CA GLU A 71 -14.04 3.84 7.84
C GLU A 71 -14.40 2.35 7.80
N MET A 72 -15.69 2.00 7.81
CA MET A 72 -16.14 0.60 7.78
C MET A 72 -15.92 -0.08 6.44
N GLU A 73 -16.11 0.66 5.35
CA GLU A 73 -16.06 0.10 4.00
C GLU A 73 -14.79 0.49 3.24
N ASN A 74 -13.93 1.28 3.88
CA ASN A 74 -12.68 1.80 3.28
C ASN A 74 -12.92 2.49 1.92
N VAL A 75 -13.98 3.30 1.85
CA VAL A 75 -14.37 4.03 0.63
C VAL A 75 -14.06 5.51 0.75
N THR A 76 -14.08 6.22 -0.40
CA THR A 76 -13.93 7.68 -0.40
C THR A 76 -15.20 8.36 0.12
N PHE A 77 -15.09 9.63 0.49
CA PHE A 77 -16.28 10.43 0.89
C PHE A 77 -17.33 10.47 -0.21
N VAL A 78 -16.91 10.55 -1.48
CA VAL A 78 -17.84 10.57 -2.63
C VAL A 78 -18.57 9.24 -2.77
N ASP A 79 -17.89 8.12 -2.57
CA ASP A 79 -18.49 6.78 -2.62
C ASP A 79 -19.45 6.57 -1.43
N ALA A 80 -19.07 7.02 -0.23
CA ALA A 80 -19.92 6.97 0.96
C ALA A 80 -21.17 7.84 0.78
N LEU A 81 -21.00 9.03 0.21
CA LEU A 81 -22.13 9.92 -0.11
C LEU A 81 -23.11 9.30 -1.11
N LYS A 82 -22.55 8.72 -2.19
CA LYS A 82 -23.34 8.02 -3.21
C LYS A 82 -24.18 6.94 -2.58
N LYS A 83 -23.55 6.05 -1.81
CA LYS A 83 -24.19 4.93 -1.15
C LYS A 83 -25.31 5.38 -0.18
N LEU A 84 -25.02 6.42 0.59
CA LEU A 84 -25.99 6.97 1.55
C LEU A 84 -27.14 7.71 0.85
N ALA A 85 -26.88 8.43 -0.25
CA ALA A 85 -27.93 9.06 -1.06
C ALA A 85 -28.83 8.01 -1.71
N ASP A 86 -28.25 6.94 -2.30
CA ASP A 86 -29.03 5.83 -2.86
C ASP A 86 -29.88 5.15 -1.76
N GLN A 87 -29.33 4.96 -0.56
CA GLN A 87 -30.06 4.41 0.59
C GLN A 87 -31.18 5.32 1.09
N ALA A 88 -30.97 6.65 1.02
CA ALA A 88 -31.95 7.65 1.40
C ALA A 88 -33.09 7.83 0.35
N GLY A 89 -32.94 7.22 -0.84
CA GLY A 89 -33.85 7.47 -1.97
C GLY A 89 -33.70 8.87 -2.54
N ILE A 90 -32.60 9.56 -2.26
CA ILE A 90 -32.32 10.91 -2.73
C ILE A 90 -31.77 10.82 -4.14
N ASN A 91 -32.53 11.29 -5.12
CA ASN A 91 -32.09 11.33 -6.52
C ASN A 91 -31.11 12.50 -6.69
N TYR A 92 -29.85 12.22 -6.68
CA TYR A 92 -28.77 13.20 -6.69
C TYR A 92 -27.88 13.05 -7.91
N ASN A 93 -27.65 14.18 -8.61
CA ASN A 93 -26.72 14.19 -9.73
C ASN A 93 -25.28 14.24 -9.19
N TYR A 94 -24.58 13.10 -9.22
CA TYR A 94 -23.23 12.92 -8.68
C TYR A 94 -22.19 13.81 -9.37
N ASP A 95 -22.47 14.30 -10.57
CA ASP A 95 -21.60 15.25 -11.29
C ASP A 95 -21.48 16.59 -10.56
N THR A 96 -22.50 16.97 -9.76
CA THR A 96 -22.47 18.22 -8.97
C THR A 96 -21.61 18.14 -7.71
N PHE A 97 -21.29 16.94 -7.19
CA PHE A 97 -20.37 16.81 -6.03
C PHE A 97 -18.90 16.81 -6.40
N SER A 98 -18.58 16.56 -7.68
CA SER A 98 -17.27 16.92 -8.24
C SER A 98 -17.05 18.45 -8.22
N GLU A 99 -18.04 19.22 -7.83
CA GLU A 99 -18.09 20.68 -7.76
C GLU A 99 -17.91 21.27 -6.34
N ASN A 100 -17.18 20.59 -5.43
CA ASN A 100 -16.54 21.37 -4.38
C ASN A 100 -15.54 22.30 -5.08
N PRO A 101 -15.82 23.62 -5.19
CA PRO A 101 -14.99 24.54 -5.97
C PRO A 101 -13.53 24.49 -5.51
N LYS A 102 -13.31 24.29 -4.20
CA LYS A 102 -11.97 24.16 -3.62
C LYS A 102 -11.27 22.88 -4.08
N LEU A 103 -11.96 21.75 -4.09
CA LEU A 103 -11.42 20.46 -4.56
C LEU A 103 -11.09 20.52 -6.05
N LYS A 104 -12.00 21.06 -6.85
CA LYS A 104 -11.81 21.26 -8.29
C LYS A 104 -10.62 22.18 -8.56
N ASN A 105 -10.51 23.26 -7.80
CA ASN A 105 -9.39 24.22 -7.89
C ASN A 105 -8.04 23.56 -7.55
N GLN A 106 -7.96 22.79 -6.44
CA GLN A 106 -6.76 22.08 -6.04
C GLN A 106 -6.34 21.01 -7.06
N LEU A 107 -7.28 20.24 -7.60
CA LEU A 107 -6.99 19.24 -8.65
C LEU A 107 -6.56 19.91 -9.95
N HIS A 108 -7.15 21.06 -10.30
CA HIS A 108 -6.75 21.85 -11.45
C HIS A 108 -5.32 22.39 -11.25
N LEU A 109 -5.03 22.96 -10.09
CA LEU A 109 -3.70 23.46 -9.73
C LEU A 109 -2.63 22.34 -9.82
N LEU A 110 -2.89 21.17 -9.22
CA LEU A 110 -1.98 20.01 -9.29
C LEU A 110 -1.75 19.54 -10.73
N LYS A 111 -2.80 19.56 -11.56
CA LYS A 111 -2.69 19.25 -12.98
C LYS A 111 -1.78 20.27 -13.70
N ARG A 112 -1.97 21.58 -13.47
CA ARG A 112 -1.14 22.64 -14.06
C ARG A 112 0.33 22.51 -13.66
N VAL A 113 0.59 22.20 -12.37
CA VAL A 113 1.95 21.92 -11.87
C VAL A 113 2.55 20.71 -12.56
N SER A 114 1.80 19.61 -12.69
CA SER A 114 2.25 18.41 -13.39
C SER A 114 2.58 18.70 -14.87
N ASP A 115 1.74 19.45 -15.56
CA ASP A 115 1.95 19.82 -16.96
C ASP A 115 3.23 20.67 -17.12
N SER A 116 3.48 21.60 -16.18
CA SER A 116 4.73 22.38 -16.14
C SER A 116 5.97 21.52 -15.92
N TYR A 117 5.90 20.53 -15.03
CA TYR A 117 7.01 19.61 -14.81
C TYR A 117 7.30 18.75 -16.05
N VAL A 118 6.27 18.30 -16.77
CA VAL A 118 6.43 17.60 -18.06
C VAL A 118 7.06 18.50 -19.11
N GLN A 119 6.67 19.78 -19.18
CA GLN A 119 7.29 20.76 -20.08
C GLN A 119 8.77 20.96 -19.75
N ASN A 120 9.13 21.13 -18.47
CA ASN A 120 10.53 21.26 -18.03
C ASN A 120 11.36 20.03 -18.40
N LEU A 121 10.80 18.81 -18.28
CA LEU A 121 11.49 17.59 -18.67
C LEU A 121 11.79 17.57 -20.16
N ASN A 122 10.87 18.02 -21.00
CA ASN A 122 11.02 18.04 -22.45
C ASN A 122 11.88 19.22 -22.97
N ALA A 123 12.05 20.28 -22.19
CA ALA A 123 12.90 21.43 -22.50
C ALA A 123 14.40 21.09 -22.32
N PRO A 124 15.33 21.97 -22.81
CA PRO A 124 16.78 21.78 -22.62
C PRO A 124 17.18 21.56 -21.16
N ILE A 125 16.54 22.25 -20.22
CA ILE A 125 16.80 22.12 -18.78
C ILE A 125 16.58 20.70 -18.24
N GLY A 126 15.77 19.88 -18.91
CA GLY A 126 15.45 18.50 -18.53
C GLY A 126 16.40 17.45 -19.13
N GLU A 127 17.39 17.83 -19.95
CA GLU A 127 18.23 16.86 -20.68
C GLU A 127 18.92 15.86 -19.77
N LYS A 128 19.56 16.33 -18.71
CA LYS A 128 20.22 15.44 -17.73
C LYS A 128 19.27 14.40 -17.12
N VAL A 129 18.02 14.82 -16.87
CA VAL A 129 17.00 13.94 -16.28
C VAL A 129 16.49 12.93 -17.31
N ARG A 130 16.32 13.35 -18.58
CA ARG A 130 15.96 12.43 -19.67
C ARG A 130 17.04 11.37 -19.89
N ASN A 131 18.32 11.76 -19.93
CA ASN A 131 19.44 10.85 -20.09
C ASN A 131 19.48 9.83 -18.95
N TYR A 132 19.32 10.27 -17.71
CA TYR A 132 19.18 9.38 -16.54
C TYR A 132 18.06 8.34 -16.71
N LEU A 133 16.89 8.74 -17.25
CA LEU A 133 15.78 7.81 -17.48
C LEU A 133 16.09 6.81 -18.60
N TYR A 134 16.71 7.26 -19.67
CA TYR A 134 17.08 6.39 -20.80
C TYR A 134 18.19 5.39 -20.43
N GLU A 135 19.18 5.80 -19.64
CA GLU A 135 20.21 4.92 -19.09
C GLU A 135 19.62 3.79 -18.21
N ARG A 136 18.47 4.04 -17.58
CA ARG A 136 17.71 3.04 -16.85
C ARG A 136 16.72 2.23 -17.71
N GLY A 137 16.76 2.34 -19.02
CA GLY A 137 15.86 1.64 -19.91
C GLY A 137 14.42 2.17 -19.95
N ILE A 138 14.14 3.34 -19.34
CA ILE A 138 12.80 3.92 -19.31
C ILE A 138 12.61 4.74 -20.58
N ASN A 139 11.82 4.20 -21.52
CA ASN A 139 11.58 4.81 -22.82
C ASN A 139 10.54 5.94 -22.75
N LYS A 140 10.43 6.69 -23.89
CA LYS A 140 9.52 7.84 -24.01
C LYS A 140 8.06 7.49 -23.74
N SER A 141 7.60 6.31 -24.15
CA SER A 141 6.22 5.87 -23.91
C SER A 141 5.92 5.70 -22.42
N ILE A 142 6.85 5.12 -21.67
CA ILE A 142 6.73 4.96 -20.21
C ILE A 142 6.78 6.31 -19.50
N ILE A 143 7.69 7.21 -19.91
CA ILE A 143 7.77 8.58 -19.40
C ILE A 143 6.41 9.29 -19.57
N GLN A 144 5.77 9.16 -20.72
CA GLN A 144 4.45 9.72 -20.98
C GLN A 144 3.33 9.05 -20.18
N ASN A 145 3.32 7.72 -20.11
CA ASN A 145 2.30 6.95 -19.36
C ASN A 145 2.27 7.32 -17.88
N PHE A 146 3.44 7.53 -17.27
CA PHE A 146 3.56 7.96 -15.88
C PHE A 146 3.55 9.48 -15.71
N ARG A 147 3.49 10.27 -16.80
CA ARG A 147 3.54 11.73 -16.78
C ARG A 147 4.76 12.25 -16.02
N ILE A 148 5.90 11.56 -16.18
CA ILE A 148 7.14 11.93 -15.50
C ILE A 148 7.56 13.32 -15.93
N GLY A 149 8.00 14.14 -14.97
CA GLY A 149 8.42 15.51 -15.19
C GLY A 149 9.75 15.86 -14.52
N TYR A 150 10.09 17.13 -14.55
CA TYR A 150 11.24 17.72 -13.86
C TYR A 150 10.83 19.00 -13.15
N SER A 151 11.13 19.15 -11.86
CA SER A 151 10.76 20.34 -11.10
C SER A 151 11.53 21.60 -11.55
N GLY A 152 12.61 21.44 -12.32
CA GLY A 152 13.44 22.55 -12.70
C GLY A 152 14.31 23.09 -11.56
N ASN A 153 14.91 24.26 -11.78
CA ASN A 153 15.68 25.04 -10.82
C ASN A 153 14.85 26.18 -10.22
N LEU A 154 15.45 27.02 -9.38
CA LEU A 154 14.76 28.15 -8.76
C LEU A 154 14.10 29.08 -9.79
N LYS A 155 14.78 29.43 -10.88
CA LYS A 155 14.21 30.31 -11.94
C LYS A 155 12.97 29.72 -12.58
N SER A 156 12.98 28.40 -12.86
CA SER A 156 11.82 27.68 -13.42
C SER A 156 10.64 27.67 -12.43
N ASN A 157 10.93 27.53 -11.16
CA ASN A 157 9.92 27.50 -10.11
C ASN A 157 9.32 28.90 -9.88
N ASP A 158 10.14 29.96 -9.87
CA ASP A 158 9.64 31.34 -9.78
C ASP A 158 8.72 31.68 -10.97
N TYR A 159 9.10 31.26 -12.18
CA TYR A 159 8.27 31.41 -13.37
C TYR A 159 6.94 30.63 -13.26
N LEU A 160 6.98 29.39 -12.71
CA LEU A 160 5.78 28.61 -12.49
C LEU A 160 4.82 29.33 -11.53
N VAL A 161 5.31 29.88 -10.41
CA VAL A 161 4.46 30.63 -9.46
C VAL A 161 3.85 31.88 -10.11
N LEU A 162 4.62 32.63 -10.90
CA LEU A 162 4.08 33.80 -11.62
C LEU A 162 2.94 33.41 -12.54
N ARG A 163 3.11 32.39 -13.36
CA ARG A 163 2.06 31.87 -14.25
C ARG A 163 0.83 31.38 -13.48
N LEU A 164 1.02 30.64 -12.39
CA LEU A 164 -0.10 30.17 -11.58
C LEU A 164 -0.89 31.32 -10.95
N LYS A 165 -0.21 32.40 -10.54
CA LYS A 165 -0.88 33.63 -10.07
C LYS A 165 -1.67 34.32 -11.17
N GLU A 166 -1.13 34.40 -12.38
CA GLU A 166 -1.84 34.94 -13.56
C GLU A 166 -3.07 34.14 -13.92
N GLU A 167 -3.05 32.79 -13.65
CA GLU A 167 -4.19 31.89 -13.80
C GLU A 167 -5.19 31.98 -12.62
N GLY A 168 -4.94 32.86 -11.63
CA GLY A 168 -5.85 33.13 -10.50
C GLY A 168 -5.61 32.28 -9.24
N PHE A 169 -4.55 31.47 -9.18
CA PHE A 169 -4.21 30.71 -7.99
C PHE A 169 -3.46 31.56 -6.96
N SER A 170 -3.88 31.45 -5.70
CA SER A 170 -3.20 32.13 -4.58
C SER A 170 -1.97 31.36 -4.08
N ILE A 171 -1.08 32.04 -3.36
CA ILE A 171 0.03 31.37 -2.66
C ILE A 171 -0.53 30.37 -1.60
N SER A 172 -1.65 30.70 -0.96
CA SER A 172 -2.31 29.79 -0.02
C SER A 172 -2.72 28.47 -0.68
N ASP A 173 -3.28 28.52 -1.91
CA ASP A 173 -3.61 27.32 -2.68
C ASP A 173 -2.37 26.46 -2.93
N MET A 174 -1.24 27.11 -3.28
CA MET A 174 0.04 26.43 -3.55
C MET A 174 0.65 25.79 -2.29
N ILE A 175 0.46 26.41 -1.12
CA ILE A 175 0.86 25.84 0.18
C ILE A 175 -0.02 24.65 0.52
N GLU A 176 -1.33 24.74 0.36
CA GLU A 176 -2.29 23.66 0.65
C GLU A 176 -2.03 22.38 -0.15
N ILE A 177 -1.57 22.49 -1.39
CA ILE A 177 -1.20 21.32 -2.20
C ILE A 177 0.26 20.86 -1.99
N GLY A 178 1.01 21.53 -1.11
CA GLY A 178 2.41 21.21 -0.82
C GLY A 178 3.40 21.54 -1.93
N LEU A 179 3.10 22.51 -2.81
CA LEU A 179 4.03 23.02 -3.82
C LEU A 179 5.04 24.00 -3.22
N VAL A 180 4.56 24.83 -2.30
CA VAL A 180 5.32 25.90 -1.65
C VAL A 180 5.30 25.65 -0.14
N LYS A 181 6.41 25.95 0.52
CA LYS A 181 6.51 25.99 2.00
C LYS A 181 6.71 27.42 2.45
N GLU A 182 6.08 27.78 3.54
CA GLU A 182 6.36 29.00 4.28
C GLU A 182 7.33 28.69 5.43
N ASN A 183 8.41 29.44 5.51
CA ASN A 183 9.35 29.34 6.63
C ASN A 183 8.97 30.28 7.79
N GLN A 184 9.66 30.18 8.93
CA GLN A 184 9.41 31.02 10.10
C GLN A 184 9.48 32.53 9.82
N ASN A 185 10.21 32.95 8.79
CA ASN A 185 10.36 34.35 8.38
C ASN A 185 9.35 34.74 7.28
N LYS A 186 8.26 33.99 7.10
CA LYS A 186 7.24 34.21 6.04
C LYS A 186 7.81 34.22 4.61
N LYS A 187 9.01 33.67 4.39
CA LYS A 187 9.55 33.46 3.05
C LYS A 187 9.04 32.17 2.47
N HIS A 188 8.59 32.23 1.22
CA HIS A 188 8.11 31.08 0.49
C HIS A 188 9.26 30.37 -0.21
N THR A 189 9.33 29.04 -0.10
CA THR A 189 10.30 28.20 -0.79
C THR A 189 9.60 27.03 -1.45
N PHE A 190 10.11 26.62 -2.60
CA PHE A 190 9.57 25.46 -3.29
C PHE A 190 9.85 24.18 -2.54
N TYR A 191 8.84 23.32 -2.53
CA TYR A 191 8.97 22.00 -1.89
C TYR A 191 9.88 21.07 -2.71
N PHE A 192 9.76 21.11 -4.05
CA PHE A 192 10.55 20.28 -4.96
C PHE A 192 11.49 21.16 -5.79
N GLN A 193 12.79 20.84 -5.73
CA GLN A 193 13.82 21.51 -6.52
C GLN A 193 14.78 20.49 -7.09
N GLN A 194 15.15 20.62 -8.35
CA GLN A 194 16.11 19.76 -9.07
C GLN A 194 15.77 18.27 -8.98
N ARG A 195 14.46 17.93 -9.02
CA ARG A 195 13.98 16.55 -8.87
C ARG A 195 13.27 16.07 -10.11
N LEU A 196 13.55 14.82 -10.47
CA LEU A 196 12.65 14.04 -11.30
C LEU A 196 11.31 13.93 -10.56
N MET A 197 10.22 14.32 -11.22
CA MET A 197 8.89 14.41 -10.63
C MET A 197 7.99 13.29 -11.13
N ILE A 198 7.39 12.59 -10.21
CA ILE A 198 6.52 11.44 -10.43
C ILE A 198 5.16 11.78 -9.85
N PRO A 199 4.12 12.04 -10.67
CA PRO A 199 2.79 12.35 -10.15
C PRO A 199 2.15 11.12 -9.53
N ILE A 200 1.49 11.32 -8.39
CA ILE A 200 0.68 10.32 -7.72
C ILE A 200 -0.77 10.58 -8.11
N LEU A 201 -1.43 9.54 -8.63
CA LEU A 201 -2.78 9.65 -9.15
C LEU A 201 -3.79 8.99 -8.19
N ASN A 202 -4.98 9.56 -8.11
CA ASN A 202 -6.12 8.87 -7.49
C ASN A 202 -6.72 7.81 -8.43
N ASN A 203 -7.73 7.09 -7.97
CA ASN A 203 -8.40 6.03 -8.76
C ASN A 203 -9.09 6.54 -10.04
N SER A 204 -9.38 7.83 -10.15
CA SER A 204 -9.92 8.47 -11.35
C SER A 204 -8.86 9.07 -12.28
N GLY A 205 -7.57 8.84 -12.01
CA GLY A 205 -6.45 9.30 -12.85
C GLY A 205 -6.10 10.79 -12.68
N LYS A 206 -6.64 11.48 -11.67
CA LYS A 206 -6.30 12.87 -11.37
C LYS A 206 -5.07 12.93 -10.47
N VAL A 207 -4.17 13.88 -10.72
CA VAL A 207 -2.98 14.12 -9.90
C VAL A 207 -3.41 14.64 -8.53
N ILE A 208 -2.96 13.99 -7.46
CA ILE A 208 -3.26 14.35 -6.06
C ILE A 208 -2.02 14.71 -5.25
N ALA A 209 -0.83 14.32 -5.71
CA ALA A 209 0.45 14.57 -5.06
C ALA A 209 1.61 14.26 -6.02
N PHE A 210 2.83 14.41 -5.52
CA PHE A 210 4.06 14.07 -6.24
C PHE A 210 5.06 13.32 -5.37
N GLY A 211 5.80 12.40 -6.00
CA GLY A 211 7.09 11.93 -5.54
C GLY A 211 8.19 12.66 -6.30
N GLY A 212 9.27 13.03 -5.62
CA GLY A 212 10.41 13.71 -6.22
C GLY A 212 11.71 12.97 -5.94
N ARG A 213 12.41 12.48 -6.98
CA ARG A 213 13.75 11.88 -6.85
C ARG A 213 14.82 12.92 -7.20
N LEU A 214 15.76 13.15 -6.30
CA LEU A 214 16.90 14.03 -6.56
C LEU A 214 17.80 13.41 -7.64
N ILE A 215 18.16 14.22 -8.65
CA ILE A 215 19.09 13.84 -9.70
C ILE A 215 20.43 14.53 -9.42
N GLY A 216 21.38 13.77 -8.93
CA GLY A 216 22.68 14.24 -8.47
C GLY A 216 22.87 13.98 -6.99
N GLU A 217 23.85 14.66 -6.39
CA GLU A 217 24.19 14.54 -4.98
C GLU A 217 23.25 15.35 -4.08
N GLY A 218 23.02 14.87 -2.86
CA GLY A 218 22.20 15.53 -1.85
C GLY A 218 21.18 14.63 -1.18
N ASN A 219 20.54 15.12 -0.13
CA ASN A 219 19.55 14.42 0.67
C ASN A 219 18.29 15.26 0.88
N PRO A 220 17.11 14.64 1.00
CA PRO A 220 16.85 13.22 0.83
C PRO A 220 16.82 12.81 -0.66
N LYS A 221 17.23 11.56 -0.98
CA LYS A 221 17.18 11.01 -2.34
C LYS A 221 15.75 11.01 -2.89
N TYR A 222 14.78 10.60 -2.08
CA TYR A 222 13.34 10.67 -2.39
C TYR A 222 12.62 11.60 -1.43
N LEU A 223 11.69 12.39 -1.98
CA LEU A 223 10.85 13.31 -1.23
C LEU A 223 9.42 13.17 -1.76
N ASN A 224 8.46 12.92 -0.88
CA ASN A 224 7.04 12.90 -1.22
C ASN A 224 6.37 14.21 -0.84
N SER A 225 5.28 14.58 -1.53
CA SER A 225 4.38 15.64 -1.05
C SER A 225 4.05 15.45 0.42
N PRO A 226 3.84 16.52 1.19
CA PRO A 226 3.30 16.42 2.54
C PRO A 226 1.89 15.82 2.50
N GLU A 227 1.39 15.40 3.66
CA GLU A 227 -0.02 15.04 3.82
C GLU A 227 -0.89 16.27 3.51
N THR A 228 -1.94 16.06 2.71
CA THR A 228 -2.90 17.10 2.32
C THR A 228 -4.32 16.53 2.41
N PHE A 229 -5.33 17.36 2.24
CA PHE A 229 -6.71 16.88 2.14
C PHE A 229 -6.90 15.85 1.01
N LEU A 230 -6.14 15.97 -0.08
CA LEU A 230 -6.20 15.07 -1.24
C LEU A 230 -5.32 13.83 -1.12
N PHE A 231 -4.29 13.87 -0.29
CA PHE A 231 -3.24 12.89 -0.27
C PHE A 231 -2.87 12.41 1.13
N HIS A 232 -3.10 11.14 1.39
CA HIS A 232 -2.67 10.42 2.58
C HIS A 232 -1.80 9.23 2.19
N LYS A 233 -0.50 9.27 2.51
CA LYS A 233 0.47 8.21 2.15
C LYS A 233 0.02 6.83 2.59
N SER A 234 -0.56 6.73 3.78
CA SER A 234 -1.01 5.47 4.36
C SER A 234 -2.22 4.83 3.66
N LYS A 235 -2.93 5.60 2.81
CA LYS A 235 -4.13 5.14 2.09
C LYS A 235 -3.88 4.96 0.58
N GLN A 236 -2.81 5.53 0.03
CA GLN A 236 -2.55 5.53 -1.40
C GLN A 236 -1.49 4.50 -1.79
N LEU A 237 -1.66 3.94 -2.99
CA LEU A 237 -0.66 3.15 -3.69
C LEU A 237 -0.24 3.88 -4.95
N PHE A 238 1.04 3.83 -5.27
CA PHE A 238 1.55 4.31 -6.56
C PHE A 238 1.33 3.24 -7.64
N GLY A 239 1.08 3.67 -8.87
CA GLY A 239 1.01 2.78 -10.04
C GLY A 239 -0.35 2.13 -10.30
N VAL A 240 -1.38 2.35 -9.46
CA VAL A 240 -2.69 1.65 -9.54
C VAL A 240 -3.34 1.73 -10.92
N ILE A 241 -3.35 2.91 -11.56
CA ILE A 241 -3.96 3.11 -12.88
C ILE A 241 -3.23 2.28 -13.94
N ASN A 242 -1.90 2.30 -13.93
CA ASN A 242 -1.09 1.52 -14.85
C ASN A 242 -1.21 0.02 -14.55
N ALA A 243 -1.20 -0.38 -13.28
CA ALA A 243 -1.39 -1.78 -12.89
C ALA A 243 -2.71 -2.35 -13.43
N LYS A 244 -3.83 -1.63 -13.27
CA LYS A 244 -5.14 -2.03 -13.82
C LYS A 244 -5.11 -2.18 -15.34
N LYS A 245 -4.40 -1.31 -16.05
CA LYS A 245 -4.26 -1.36 -17.52
C LYS A 245 -3.49 -2.60 -18.00
N TYR A 246 -2.48 -3.03 -17.24
CA TYR A 246 -1.60 -4.16 -17.61
C TYR A 246 -1.97 -5.49 -16.95
N LEU A 247 -3.00 -5.53 -16.11
CA LEU A 247 -3.33 -6.70 -15.29
C LEU A 247 -3.67 -7.95 -16.15
N ASN A 248 -4.50 -7.84 -17.16
CA ASN A 248 -4.87 -8.86 -18.18
C ASN A 248 -4.28 -10.27 -17.95
N ASN A 249 -4.72 -10.98 -16.91
CA ASN A 249 -4.23 -12.29 -16.48
C ASN A 249 -2.74 -12.34 -16.05
N LYS A 250 -2.09 -11.20 -15.86
CA LYS A 250 -0.73 -11.11 -15.33
C LYS A 250 -0.73 -11.00 -13.81
N ARG A 251 0.41 -11.34 -13.21
CA ARG A 251 0.63 -11.28 -11.76
C ARG A 251 0.84 -9.85 -11.30
N LEU A 252 0.02 -9.39 -10.34
CA LEU A 252 0.22 -8.08 -9.72
C LEU A 252 1.44 -8.11 -8.80
N VAL A 253 2.43 -7.27 -9.09
CA VAL A 253 3.63 -7.12 -8.27
C VAL A 253 3.48 -5.93 -7.32
N VAL A 254 3.87 -6.11 -6.07
CA VAL A 254 3.90 -5.07 -5.04
C VAL A 254 5.34 -4.85 -4.63
N CYS A 255 5.90 -3.67 -4.88
CA CYS A 255 7.29 -3.30 -4.55
C CYS A 255 7.37 -2.09 -3.62
N GLU A 256 8.60 -1.65 -3.28
CA GLU A 256 8.80 -0.56 -2.32
C GLU A 256 8.77 0.81 -2.97
N GLY A 257 9.37 0.94 -4.15
CA GLY A 257 9.72 2.21 -4.75
C GLY A 257 9.00 2.59 -6.04
N TYR A 258 9.06 3.86 -6.36
CA TYR A 258 8.52 4.40 -7.63
C TYR A 258 9.23 3.84 -8.85
N MET A 259 10.56 3.71 -8.77
CA MET A 259 11.37 3.29 -9.90
C MET A 259 11.14 1.83 -10.24
N ASP A 260 10.96 0.98 -9.22
CA ASP A 260 10.61 -0.44 -9.41
C ASP A 260 9.30 -0.60 -10.16
N VAL A 261 8.26 0.16 -9.76
CA VAL A 261 6.96 0.16 -10.47
C VAL A 261 7.13 0.60 -11.92
N ILE A 262 7.88 1.67 -12.16
CA ILE A 262 8.09 2.22 -13.51
C ILE A 262 8.86 1.21 -14.36
N SER A 263 9.91 0.61 -13.82
CA SER A 263 10.71 -0.41 -14.48
C SER A 263 9.91 -1.69 -14.76
N LEU A 264 9.21 -2.25 -13.78
CA LEU A 264 8.33 -3.40 -13.95
C LEU A 264 7.26 -3.14 -15.01
N THR A 265 6.65 -1.95 -15.00
CA THR A 265 5.66 -1.56 -16.01
C THR A 265 6.27 -1.45 -17.41
N SER A 266 7.53 -0.99 -17.53
CA SER A 266 8.23 -0.94 -18.82
C SER A 266 8.43 -2.34 -19.43
N HIS A 267 8.50 -3.36 -18.61
CA HIS A 267 8.56 -4.76 -18.97
C HIS A 267 7.17 -5.42 -19.07
N GLY A 268 6.10 -4.62 -18.95
CA GLY A 268 4.72 -5.09 -19.11
C GLY A 268 4.13 -5.80 -17.90
N TYR A 269 4.74 -5.67 -16.71
CA TYR A 269 4.17 -6.16 -15.45
C TYR A 269 3.25 -5.13 -14.80
N PRO A 270 2.06 -5.54 -14.33
CA PRO A 270 1.25 -4.69 -13.46
C PRO A 270 1.96 -4.58 -12.10
N ALA A 271 2.35 -3.37 -11.71
CA ALA A 271 3.06 -3.14 -10.48
C ALA A 271 2.48 -1.96 -9.70
N VAL A 272 2.53 -2.06 -8.36
CA VAL A 272 2.17 -0.99 -7.43
C VAL A 272 3.21 -0.89 -6.31
N ALA A 273 3.31 0.29 -5.68
CA ALA A 273 4.19 0.45 -4.52
C ALA A 273 3.53 1.23 -3.39
N SER A 274 4.02 0.98 -2.17
CA SER A 274 3.79 1.87 -1.03
C SER A 274 4.58 3.18 -1.21
N LEU A 275 4.15 4.25 -0.53
CA LEU A 275 4.71 5.58 -0.74
C LEU A 275 5.78 5.96 0.32
N GLY A 276 6.80 5.09 0.50
CA GLY A 276 7.90 5.35 1.46
C GLY A 276 7.52 5.06 2.91
N THR A 277 6.51 4.22 3.13
CA THR A 277 6.10 3.67 4.44
C THR A 277 5.92 2.17 4.32
N ALA A 278 6.06 1.44 5.45
CA ALA A 278 5.67 0.04 5.47
C ALA A 278 4.19 -0.09 5.07
N LEU A 279 3.86 -1.08 4.24
CA LEU A 279 2.51 -1.34 3.75
C LEU A 279 1.52 -1.36 4.93
N THR A 280 0.45 -0.57 4.80
CA THR A 280 -0.63 -0.49 5.80
C THR A 280 -1.73 -1.51 5.48
N GLU A 281 -2.61 -1.77 6.45
CA GLU A 281 -3.79 -2.62 6.22
C GLU A 281 -4.68 -2.06 5.09
N ASN A 282 -4.91 -0.73 5.06
CA ASN A 282 -5.66 -0.07 4.00
C ASN A 282 -5.02 -0.28 2.61
N GLN A 283 -3.69 -0.22 2.53
CA GLN A 283 -2.98 -0.47 1.27
C GLN A 283 -3.09 -1.94 0.85
N ILE A 284 -3.06 -2.90 1.78
CA ILE A 284 -3.28 -4.32 1.50
C ILE A 284 -4.70 -4.54 0.96
N GLU A 285 -5.72 -3.92 1.56
CA GLU A 285 -7.09 -3.97 1.03
C GLU A 285 -7.17 -3.37 -0.38
N ASN A 286 -6.51 -2.25 -0.62
CA ASN A 286 -6.46 -1.63 -1.95
C ASN A 286 -5.76 -2.52 -2.99
N ILE A 287 -4.74 -3.28 -2.61
CA ILE A 287 -4.12 -4.30 -3.48
C ILE A 287 -5.16 -5.35 -3.86
N PHE A 288 -5.94 -5.85 -2.90
CA PHE A 288 -6.97 -6.85 -3.15
C PHE A 288 -8.20 -6.32 -3.91
N ASN A 289 -8.38 -5.02 -4.00
CA ASN A 289 -9.35 -4.39 -4.91
C ASN A 289 -8.85 -4.36 -6.37
N ILE A 290 -7.56 -4.62 -6.59
CA ILE A 290 -6.96 -4.69 -7.94
C ILE A 290 -6.89 -6.15 -8.40
N SER A 291 -6.42 -7.06 -7.53
CA SER A 291 -6.23 -8.48 -7.86
C SER A 291 -6.49 -9.37 -6.65
N ASP A 292 -7.02 -10.57 -6.87
CA ASP A 292 -7.22 -11.57 -5.80
C ASP A 292 -5.90 -12.21 -5.36
N GLU A 293 -4.87 -12.17 -6.22
CA GLU A 293 -3.52 -12.62 -5.88
C GLU A 293 -2.50 -11.52 -6.21
N ALA A 294 -1.60 -11.24 -5.27
CA ALA A 294 -0.53 -10.26 -5.43
C ALA A 294 0.79 -10.80 -4.90
N PHE A 295 1.90 -10.38 -5.51
CA PHE A 295 3.25 -10.84 -5.23
C PHE A 295 4.05 -9.69 -4.61
N LEU A 296 4.39 -9.82 -3.32
CA LEU A 296 5.22 -8.87 -2.61
C LEU A 296 6.69 -9.14 -2.95
N VAL A 297 7.30 -8.24 -3.69
CA VAL A 297 8.68 -8.32 -4.17
C VAL A 297 9.41 -7.06 -3.70
N PHE A 298 9.97 -7.13 -2.50
CA PHE A 298 10.75 -6.06 -1.91
C PHE A 298 12.24 -6.28 -2.14
N ASP A 299 13.06 -5.28 -1.81
CA ASP A 299 14.50 -5.36 -1.98
C ASP A 299 15.09 -6.59 -1.26
N GLY A 300 16.09 -7.23 -1.88
CA GLY A 300 16.71 -8.42 -1.34
C GLY A 300 17.66 -8.17 -0.16
N ASP A 301 17.84 -6.91 0.25
CA ASP A 301 18.66 -6.53 1.39
C ASP A 301 17.96 -6.80 2.74
N ASN A 302 18.66 -6.58 3.85
CA ASN A 302 18.13 -6.79 5.18
C ASN A 302 16.93 -5.86 5.49
N ALA A 303 16.90 -4.65 4.94
CA ALA A 303 15.83 -3.70 5.17
C ALA A 303 14.54 -4.15 4.47
N GLY A 304 14.61 -4.56 3.21
CA GLY A 304 13.49 -5.09 2.45
C GLY A 304 12.99 -6.43 2.99
N GLN A 305 13.89 -7.33 3.42
CA GLN A 305 13.48 -8.57 4.09
C GLN A 305 12.71 -8.29 5.39
N ASN A 306 13.17 -7.36 6.21
CA ASN A 306 12.48 -6.96 7.43
C ASN A 306 11.14 -6.25 7.13
N ALA A 307 11.08 -5.47 6.03
CA ALA A 307 9.83 -4.86 5.58
C ALA A 307 8.83 -5.94 5.15
N THR A 308 9.27 -6.95 4.39
CA THR A 308 8.47 -8.12 4.01
C THR A 308 7.88 -8.84 5.23
N LEU A 309 8.69 -9.06 6.27
CA LEU A 309 8.23 -9.69 7.51
C LEU A 309 7.20 -8.84 8.26
N ARG A 310 7.39 -7.52 8.32
CA ARG A 310 6.40 -6.60 8.91
C ARG A 310 5.06 -6.63 8.17
N VAL A 311 5.09 -6.72 6.83
CA VAL A 311 3.87 -6.87 6.03
C VAL A 311 3.19 -8.20 6.32
N PHE A 312 3.96 -9.29 6.37
CA PHE A 312 3.45 -10.61 6.71
C PHE A 312 2.75 -10.63 8.09
N GLU A 313 3.36 -10.05 9.12
CA GLU A 313 2.79 -9.96 10.47
C GLU A 313 1.44 -9.21 10.50
N LYS A 314 1.30 -8.14 9.72
CA LYS A 314 0.04 -7.40 9.58
C LYS A 314 -1.01 -8.18 8.79
N TYR A 315 -0.60 -8.88 7.73
CA TYR A 315 -1.47 -9.63 6.84
C TYR A 315 -2.01 -10.92 7.48
N LEU A 316 -1.20 -11.63 8.26
CA LEU A 316 -1.51 -12.96 8.81
C LEU A 316 -2.84 -13.00 9.59
N PRO A 317 -3.15 -12.08 10.52
CA PRO A 317 -4.44 -12.10 11.22
C PRO A 317 -5.63 -11.89 10.28
N LYS A 318 -5.44 -11.13 9.20
CA LYS A 318 -6.46 -10.65 8.26
C LYS A 318 -6.59 -11.51 7.00
N LEU A 319 -6.10 -12.74 7.04
CA LEU A 319 -6.25 -13.68 5.91
C LEU A 319 -7.71 -13.81 5.50
N LYS A 320 -7.99 -13.67 4.20
CA LYS A 320 -9.32 -13.80 3.59
C LYS A 320 -9.35 -14.96 2.62
N LEU A 321 -10.51 -15.61 2.49
CA LEU A 321 -10.74 -16.60 1.44
C LEU A 321 -10.60 -15.92 0.07
N ASN A 322 -9.96 -16.60 -0.87
CA ASN A 322 -9.73 -16.14 -2.24
C ASN A 322 -8.87 -14.88 -2.40
N LYS A 323 -8.26 -14.35 -1.32
CA LYS A 323 -7.30 -13.24 -1.37
C LYS A 323 -5.93 -13.72 -0.90
N LYS A 324 -4.94 -13.69 -1.79
CA LYS A 324 -3.61 -14.27 -1.53
C LYS A 324 -2.52 -13.22 -1.71
N LEU A 325 -1.76 -12.96 -0.65
CA LEU A 325 -0.48 -12.26 -0.76
C LEU A 325 0.64 -13.30 -0.74
N LYS A 326 1.43 -13.31 -1.78
CA LYS A 326 2.61 -14.16 -1.98
C LYS A 326 3.86 -13.37 -1.68
N PHE A 327 4.84 -13.98 -1.04
CA PHE A 327 6.07 -13.35 -0.58
C PHE A 327 7.25 -13.86 -1.39
N VAL A 328 8.01 -12.93 -1.97
CA VAL A 328 9.19 -13.21 -2.79
C VAL A 328 10.40 -12.60 -2.12
N PHE A 329 11.51 -13.33 -2.04
CA PHE A 329 12.80 -12.86 -1.56
C PHE A 329 13.78 -12.86 -2.73
N LEU A 330 14.21 -11.68 -3.12
CA LEU A 330 15.20 -11.53 -4.18
C LEU A 330 16.61 -11.94 -3.67
N PRO A 331 17.42 -12.62 -4.49
CA PRO A 331 18.80 -12.94 -4.16
C PRO A 331 19.72 -11.73 -4.28
N ASP A 332 20.96 -11.87 -3.79
CA ASP A 332 22.08 -10.97 -4.03
C ASP A 332 21.86 -9.51 -3.61
N ARG A 333 20.90 -9.24 -2.72
CA ARG A 333 20.50 -7.90 -2.28
C ARG A 333 20.01 -6.97 -3.41
N LEU A 334 19.58 -7.54 -4.53
CA LEU A 334 19.09 -6.80 -5.68
C LEU A 334 17.69 -6.23 -5.39
N ASP A 335 17.38 -5.07 -5.98
CA ASP A 335 16.02 -4.60 -6.12
C ASP A 335 15.32 -5.25 -7.35
N PRO A 336 13.98 -5.12 -7.50
CA PRO A 336 13.26 -5.72 -8.62
C PRO A 336 13.76 -5.26 -10.00
N GLU A 337 14.14 -3.98 -10.14
CA GLU A 337 14.68 -3.42 -11.38
C GLU A 337 16.06 -4.01 -11.70
N GLU A 338 16.97 -4.01 -10.74
CA GLU A 338 18.30 -4.59 -10.87
C GLU A 338 18.26 -6.08 -11.20
N PHE A 339 17.31 -6.81 -10.54
CA PHE A 339 17.15 -8.24 -10.79
C PHE A 339 16.74 -8.53 -12.23
N ILE A 340 15.73 -7.82 -12.76
CA ILE A 340 15.26 -8.00 -14.14
C ILE A 340 16.35 -7.61 -15.14
N ASN A 341 17.05 -6.51 -14.91
CA ASN A 341 18.13 -6.06 -15.79
C ASN A 341 19.30 -7.05 -15.84
N LYS A 342 19.62 -7.70 -14.72
CA LYS A 342 20.72 -8.66 -14.62
C LYS A 342 20.36 -10.06 -15.14
N ASN A 343 19.16 -10.55 -14.83
CA ASN A 343 18.80 -11.96 -15.00
C ASN A 343 17.70 -12.18 -16.06
N GLY A 344 17.02 -11.11 -16.48
CA GLY A 344 15.94 -11.16 -17.46
C GLY A 344 14.59 -11.57 -16.90
N LEU A 345 13.54 -11.40 -17.74
CA LEU A 345 12.15 -11.63 -17.35
C LEU A 345 11.85 -13.10 -17.05
N ASN A 346 12.47 -14.05 -17.77
CA ASN A 346 12.23 -15.47 -17.55
C ASN A 346 12.65 -15.93 -16.16
N GLU A 347 13.77 -15.41 -15.65
CA GLU A 347 14.21 -15.71 -14.28
C GLU A 347 13.32 -15.00 -13.24
N PHE A 348 12.82 -13.81 -13.56
CA PHE A 348 11.85 -13.12 -12.69
C PHE A 348 10.55 -13.92 -12.57
N GLU A 349 10.01 -14.48 -13.67
CA GLU A 349 8.83 -15.37 -13.63
C GLU A 349 9.09 -16.61 -12.77
N LYS A 350 10.26 -17.25 -12.88
CA LYS A 350 10.60 -18.41 -12.05
C LYS A 350 10.62 -18.07 -10.55
N ILE A 351 11.10 -16.87 -10.20
CA ILE A 351 11.07 -16.42 -8.80
C ILE A 351 9.63 -16.20 -8.34
N LEU A 352 8.77 -15.62 -9.18
CA LEU A 352 7.34 -15.47 -8.87
C LEU A 352 6.64 -16.82 -8.72
N ASP A 353 7.00 -17.84 -9.53
CA ASP A 353 6.48 -19.21 -9.40
C ASP A 353 6.84 -19.83 -8.05
N GLY A 354 7.97 -19.44 -7.52
CA GLY A 354 8.46 -19.88 -6.22
C GLY A 354 7.99 -19.05 -5.03
N ALA A 355 7.09 -18.11 -5.21
CA ALA A 355 6.65 -17.24 -4.15
C ALA A 355 5.94 -18.00 -3.00
N MET A 356 6.30 -17.65 -1.78
CA MET A 356 5.78 -18.29 -0.56
C MET A 356 4.40 -17.78 -0.20
N GLY A 357 3.50 -18.70 0.19
CA GLY A 357 2.25 -18.36 0.84
C GLY A 357 2.40 -18.05 2.34
N ALA A 358 1.33 -17.61 2.97
CA ALA A 358 1.35 -17.29 4.40
C ALA A 358 1.74 -18.49 5.28
N LEU A 359 1.30 -19.69 4.92
CA LEU A 359 1.67 -20.92 5.66
C LEU A 359 3.16 -21.23 5.56
N ASP A 360 3.76 -21.02 4.36
CA ASP A 360 5.19 -21.25 4.15
C ASP A 360 6.03 -20.21 4.87
N MET A 361 5.54 -18.97 4.97
CA MET A 361 6.16 -17.90 5.78
C MET A 361 6.19 -18.26 7.27
N ILE A 362 5.07 -18.78 7.82
CA ILE A 362 5.03 -19.26 9.22
C ILE A 362 6.10 -20.35 9.42
N TRP A 363 6.13 -21.32 8.52
CA TRP A 363 7.06 -22.45 8.59
C TRP A 363 8.52 -21.99 8.52
N MET A 364 8.87 -21.20 7.51
CA MET A 364 10.22 -20.68 7.30
C MET A 364 10.74 -19.87 8.49
N GLN A 365 9.89 -18.98 9.05
CA GLN A 365 10.26 -18.20 10.24
C GLN A 365 10.40 -19.07 11.49
N GLY A 366 9.59 -20.12 11.60
CA GLY A 366 9.71 -21.11 12.66
C GLY A 366 11.03 -21.87 12.61
N LEU A 367 11.43 -22.34 11.42
CA LEU A 367 12.70 -23.09 11.24
C LEU A 367 13.93 -22.29 11.72
N LYS A 368 13.93 -20.97 11.62
CA LYS A 368 15.00 -20.11 12.14
C LYS A 368 15.21 -20.20 13.66
N LYS A 369 14.25 -20.79 14.39
CA LYS A 369 14.33 -20.95 15.85
C LYS A 369 15.01 -22.27 16.27
N ILE A 370 15.15 -23.21 15.35
CA ILE A 370 15.78 -24.50 15.62
C ILE A 370 17.31 -24.31 15.70
N LYS A 371 17.89 -24.82 16.80
CA LYS A 371 19.34 -24.97 16.96
C LYS A 371 19.68 -26.46 16.96
N GLU A 372 20.79 -26.82 16.35
CA GLU A 372 21.27 -28.20 16.35
C GLU A 372 21.51 -28.67 17.79
N HIS A 373 21.11 -29.93 18.08
CA HIS A 373 21.27 -30.58 19.38
C HIS A 373 20.59 -29.89 20.58
N ASP A 374 19.62 -28.98 20.34
CA ASP A 374 18.87 -28.31 21.38
C ASP A 374 17.38 -28.70 21.35
N PRO A 375 16.93 -29.63 22.23
CA PRO A 375 15.51 -30.06 22.29
C PRO A 375 14.55 -28.91 22.62
N GLU A 376 14.98 -27.91 23.41
CA GLU A 376 14.14 -26.76 23.76
C GLU A 376 13.86 -25.90 22.53
N SER A 377 14.82 -25.78 21.61
CA SER A 377 14.61 -25.05 20.35
C SER A 377 13.51 -25.67 19.48
N HIS A 378 13.35 -27.02 19.53
CA HIS A 378 12.26 -27.70 18.86
C HIS A 378 10.91 -27.39 19.54
N ALA A 379 10.85 -27.31 20.86
CA ALA A 379 9.63 -26.91 21.57
C ALA A 379 9.26 -25.46 21.19
N LEU A 380 10.21 -24.54 21.19
CA LEU A 380 10.01 -23.14 20.75
C LEU A 380 9.54 -23.05 19.29
N PHE A 381 10.03 -23.93 18.42
CA PHE A 381 9.55 -24.02 17.03
C PHE A 381 8.07 -24.41 16.96
N TRP A 382 7.66 -25.47 17.67
CA TRP A 382 6.25 -25.91 17.66
C TRP A 382 5.32 -24.85 18.23
N ASP A 383 5.71 -24.22 19.33
CA ASP A 383 4.94 -23.15 19.97
C ASP A 383 4.82 -21.93 19.06
N TYR A 384 5.90 -21.57 18.37
CA TYR A 384 5.87 -20.49 17.37
C TYR A 384 4.86 -20.78 16.27
N LEU A 385 4.88 -21.97 15.66
CA LEU A 385 3.96 -22.33 14.59
C LEU A 385 2.50 -22.22 15.04
N ARG A 386 2.18 -22.79 16.22
CA ARG A 386 0.83 -22.77 16.79
C ARG A 386 0.40 -21.36 17.15
N SER A 387 1.28 -20.57 17.77
CA SER A 387 0.98 -19.19 18.14
C SER A 387 0.64 -18.33 16.91
N LYS A 388 1.38 -18.50 15.80
CA LYS A 388 1.10 -17.76 14.56
C LYS A 388 -0.23 -18.17 13.92
N VAL A 389 -0.55 -19.46 13.86
CA VAL A 389 -1.86 -19.91 13.38
C VAL A 389 -3.00 -19.36 14.24
N ASN A 390 -2.81 -19.26 15.55
CA ASN A 390 -3.83 -18.74 16.45
C ASN A 390 -4.16 -17.26 16.22
N LEU A 391 -3.26 -16.47 15.60
CA LEU A 391 -3.52 -15.09 15.22
C LEU A 391 -4.56 -14.95 14.10
N ILE A 392 -4.77 -15.98 13.27
CA ILE A 392 -5.68 -15.93 12.13
C ILE A 392 -7.12 -15.75 12.64
N GLU A 393 -7.79 -14.71 12.16
CA GLU A 393 -9.16 -14.37 12.59
C GLU A 393 -10.22 -15.26 11.91
N ASN A 394 -10.04 -15.56 10.62
CA ASN A 394 -10.97 -16.43 9.89
C ASN A 394 -10.86 -17.88 10.40
N ILE A 395 -11.95 -18.40 10.94
CA ILE A 395 -11.98 -19.70 11.63
C ILE A 395 -11.69 -20.86 10.67
N ASN A 396 -12.18 -20.79 9.43
CA ASN A 396 -11.99 -21.85 8.44
C ASN A 396 -10.53 -21.89 7.95
N ILE A 397 -9.93 -20.72 7.70
CA ILE A 397 -8.52 -20.63 7.34
C ILE A 397 -7.65 -21.08 8.51
N LYS A 398 -7.95 -20.65 9.73
CA LYS A 398 -7.25 -21.09 10.95
C LYS A 398 -7.24 -22.60 11.09
N GLN A 399 -8.40 -23.25 10.92
CA GLN A 399 -8.49 -24.71 11.03
C GLN A 399 -7.68 -25.40 9.95
N ALA A 400 -7.81 -25.00 8.69
CA ALA A 400 -7.04 -25.56 7.58
C ALA A 400 -5.52 -25.40 7.77
N PHE A 401 -5.07 -24.24 8.28
CA PHE A 401 -3.65 -24.00 8.58
C PHE A 401 -3.17 -24.86 9.75
N ARG A 402 -3.99 -25.04 10.78
CA ARG A 402 -3.68 -25.91 11.92
C ARG A 402 -3.46 -27.34 11.46
N ASP A 403 -4.38 -27.89 10.67
CA ASP A 403 -4.32 -29.26 10.18
C ASP A 403 -3.08 -29.48 9.31
N GLU A 404 -2.77 -28.55 8.41
CA GLU A 404 -1.59 -28.66 7.55
C GLU A 404 -0.28 -28.51 8.33
N ILE A 405 -0.21 -27.63 9.34
CA ILE A 405 0.97 -27.50 10.22
C ILE A 405 1.20 -28.76 11.02
N GLU A 406 0.16 -29.37 11.63
CA GLU A 406 0.32 -30.61 12.35
C GLU A 406 0.78 -31.76 11.44
N LYS A 407 0.30 -31.81 10.19
CA LYS A 407 0.79 -32.75 9.18
C LYS A 407 2.27 -32.52 8.87
N ARG A 408 2.70 -31.27 8.63
CA ARG A 408 4.11 -30.92 8.39
C ARG A 408 5.00 -31.28 9.60
N ILE A 409 4.54 -31.02 10.82
CA ILE A 409 5.23 -31.39 12.06
C ILE A 409 5.47 -32.92 12.13
N LYS A 410 4.42 -33.72 11.86
CA LYS A 410 4.55 -35.19 11.86
C LYS A 410 5.59 -35.67 10.84
N LEU A 411 5.57 -35.11 9.63
CA LEU A 411 6.56 -35.43 8.59
C LEU A 411 7.98 -35.01 8.99
N PHE A 412 8.15 -33.83 9.57
CA PHE A 412 9.44 -33.34 10.06
C PHE A 412 10.03 -34.24 11.14
N ARG A 413 9.21 -34.65 12.14
CA ARG A 413 9.63 -35.58 13.21
C ARG A 413 10.05 -36.93 12.65
N LYS A 414 9.26 -37.50 11.70
CA LYS A 414 9.57 -38.80 11.07
C LYS A 414 10.90 -38.79 10.33
N LYS A 415 11.24 -37.70 9.66
CA LYS A 415 12.53 -37.56 8.94
C LYS A 415 13.71 -37.44 9.92
N ASN A 416 13.56 -36.71 11.00
CA ASN A 416 14.63 -36.46 11.97
C ASN A 416 14.83 -37.61 12.95
N SER A 417 13.91 -38.56 13.04
CA SER A 417 14.05 -39.77 13.86
C SER A 417 14.86 -40.90 13.19
N ASN A 418 15.25 -40.76 11.92
CA ASN A 418 16.00 -41.78 11.19
C ASN A 418 17.53 -41.53 11.32
N PRO A 419 18.28 -42.38 12.06
CA PRO A 419 19.71 -42.13 12.37
C PRO A 419 20.65 -42.15 11.17
N PHE A 420 20.21 -42.65 10.00
CA PHE A 420 20.97 -42.72 8.78
C PHE A 420 21.00 -41.44 7.91
N ASN A 421 20.21 -40.40 8.30
CA ASN A 421 20.09 -39.17 7.51
C ASN A 421 20.71 -37.92 8.19
N LYS A 422 21.79 -38.11 8.97
CA LYS A 422 22.37 -37.05 9.81
C LYS A 422 23.15 -35.93 9.07
N SER A 423 23.38 -36.00 7.78
CA SER A 423 24.27 -35.04 7.09
C SER A 423 23.61 -34.03 6.15
N ASN A 424 22.26 -34.09 5.90
CA ASN A 424 21.63 -33.20 4.89
C ASN A 424 20.20 -32.73 5.25
N ASN A 425 19.80 -32.75 6.51
CA ASN A 425 18.38 -32.66 6.87
C ASN A 425 17.76 -31.25 6.76
N LEU A 426 18.50 -30.19 6.95
CA LEU A 426 18.01 -28.81 6.77
C LEU A 426 17.92 -28.42 5.27
N GLU A 427 18.85 -28.89 4.47
CA GLU A 427 18.86 -28.66 3.01
C GLU A 427 17.74 -29.42 2.29
N VAL A 428 17.47 -30.69 2.66
CA VAL A 428 16.46 -31.54 1.99
C VAL A 428 15.01 -31.08 2.28
N PHE A 429 14.73 -30.51 3.46
CA PHE A 429 13.42 -29.90 3.72
C PHE A 429 13.24 -28.58 2.96
N ASN A 430 14.31 -27.83 2.79
CA ASN A 430 14.36 -26.71 1.85
C ASN A 430 14.16 -27.17 0.40
N TYR A 431 14.68 -28.33 -0.03
CA TYR A 431 14.60 -28.83 -1.41
C TYR A 431 13.21 -29.33 -1.84
N ASN A 432 12.40 -29.92 -0.93
CA ASN A 432 11.09 -30.46 -1.28
C ASN A 432 9.90 -29.52 -1.04
N LEU A 433 10.09 -28.47 -0.23
CA LEU A 433 9.15 -27.33 -0.13
C LEU A 433 9.50 -26.19 -1.12
N PHE A 434 10.77 -26.17 -1.55
CA PHE A 434 11.31 -25.19 -2.48
C PHE A 434 11.92 -25.93 -3.67
N SER A 435 11.12 -26.34 -4.64
CA SER A 435 11.58 -26.77 -5.96
C SER A 435 12.42 -25.71 -6.70
N ILE A 436 12.69 -24.58 -6.06
CA ILE A 436 13.40 -23.40 -6.58
C ILE A 436 14.92 -23.53 -6.52
N LYS A 437 15.50 -24.38 -5.65
CA LYS A 437 16.97 -24.46 -5.53
C LYS A 437 17.69 -25.16 -6.68
N ARG A 438 17.01 -25.61 -7.71
CA ARG A 438 17.71 -26.22 -8.87
C ARG A 438 18.45 -25.23 -9.77
N ASN A 439 18.26 -23.91 -9.63
CA ASN A 439 18.89 -22.92 -10.52
C ASN A 439 19.36 -21.61 -9.86
N LEU A 440 19.46 -21.53 -8.53
CA LEU A 440 20.14 -20.40 -7.91
C LEU A 440 21.66 -20.66 -7.93
N PRO A 441 22.51 -19.69 -8.34
CA PRO A 441 23.95 -19.83 -8.21
C PRO A 441 24.27 -20.08 -6.72
N LYS A 442 25.22 -20.98 -6.46
CA LYS A 442 25.72 -21.30 -5.12
C LYS A 442 26.36 -20.04 -4.52
N THR A 443 25.57 -19.19 -3.90
CA THR A 443 26.06 -18.11 -3.07
C THR A 443 26.04 -18.60 -1.63
N GLY A 444 27.23 -18.73 -1.07
CA GLY A 444 27.46 -19.18 0.30
C GLY A 444 26.76 -18.23 1.28
N ILE A 445 25.65 -18.69 1.81
CA ILE A 445 25.17 -18.24 3.12
C ILE A 445 25.68 -19.31 4.08
N GLU A 446 26.92 -19.15 4.55
CA GLU A 446 27.35 -19.78 5.79
C GLU A 446 26.45 -19.23 6.91
N ILE A 447 25.62 -20.11 7.43
CA ILE A 447 24.90 -19.89 8.68
C ILE A 447 25.96 -20.04 9.79
N LYS A 448 26.47 -18.92 10.28
CA LYS A 448 27.12 -18.84 11.58
C LYS A 448 26.07 -18.62 12.65
#